data_63cba358c3e98385ecfafd1770e61c36
#
_entry.id   63cba358c3e98385ecfafd1770e61c36
#
_cell.length_a   1.000
_cell.length_b   1.000
_cell.length_c   1.000
_cell.angle_alpha   90.00
_cell.angle_beta   90.00
_cell.angle_gamma   90.00
#
_symmetry.space_group_name_H-M   'P 1'
#
loop_
_entity.id
_entity.type
_entity.pdbx_description
1 polymer ?
#
loop_
_entity_poly.entity_id
_entity_poly.type
_entity_poly.pdbx_seq_one_letter_code
_entity_poly.pdbx_strand_id
1 'polypeptide(L)'
;METIPTDISINELLTELSPKLAKEGIESAGRAGELAGTEFTLLVDIDGDSTYSYVVKDGTNFDVKTEAIADPLVAISLSKDDMEKMIATGNLDMLLGIQQDLTIAKYNALKGMKGCFKAELKNDDGSVFNIKTICNGIDTPTCTFKMTTADSAKVAKKELHPVNMFMSGQMQIEGDMAFAMATQPLFT
;
A
#
# COMPACT_ATOMS: atom_id res chain seq x y z
N MET A 1 -12.06 -13.40 -5.35
CA MET A 1 -10.75 -12.75 -5.47
C MET A 1 -9.78 -13.77 -6.05
N GLU A 2 -9.09 -13.44 -7.12
CA GLU A 2 -8.07 -14.33 -7.72
C GLU A 2 -6.96 -14.55 -6.69
N THR A 3 -6.55 -15.80 -6.50
CA THR A 3 -5.49 -16.13 -5.53
C THR A 3 -4.14 -15.81 -6.17
N ILE A 4 -3.32 -15.01 -5.50
CA ILE A 4 -1.96 -14.70 -5.96
C ILE A 4 -1.09 -15.96 -5.81
N PRO A 5 -0.43 -16.44 -6.88
CA PRO A 5 0.49 -17.57 -6.79
C PRO A 5 1.67 -17.23 -5.86
N THR A 6 2.08 -18.19 -5.02
CA THR A 6 3.19 -17.99 -4.07
C THR A 6 4.58 -18.13 -4.71
N ASP A 7 4.63 -18.48 -5.97
CA ASP A 7 5.85 -18.66 -6.80
C ASP A 7 5.95 -17.61 -7.93
N ILE A 8 5.07 -16.59 -7.94
CA ILE A 8 5.11 -15.51 -8.93
C ILE A 8 6.37 -14.65 -8.75
N SER A 9 6.97 -14.21 -9.83
CA SER A 9 8.11 -13.28 -9.74
C SER A 9 7.65 -11.88 -9.31
N ILE A 10 8.55 -11.11 -8.69
CA ILE A 10 8.29 -9.70 -8.32
C ILE A 10 7.86 -8.90 -9.55
N ASN A 11 8.57 -9.08 -10.67
CA ASN A 11 8.25 -8.38 -11.90
C ASN A 11 6.84 -8.70 -12.40
N GLU A 12 6.47 -9.97 -12.53
CA GLU A 12 5.14 -10.39 -13.00
C GLU A 12 4.04 -9.93 -12.03
N LEU A 13 4.28 -10.03 -10.72
CA LEU A 13 3.34 -9.53 -9.72
C LEU A 13 3.08 -8.03 -9.91
N LEU A 14 4.14 -7.23 -10.06
CA LEU A 14 4.00 -5.76 -10.07
C LEU A 14 3.65 -5.21 -11.45
N THR A 15 4.04 -5.86 -12.56
CA THR A 15 3.74 -5.33 -13.91
C THR A 15 2.45 -5.87 -14.52
N GLU A 16 2.00 -7.06 -14.10
CA GLU A 16 0.86 -7.73 -14.72
C GLU A 16 -0.29 -7.97 -13.74
N LEU A 17 -0.03 -8.70 -12.66
CA LEU A 17 -1.10 -9.15 -11.77
C LEU A 17 -1.67 -8.01 -10.91
N SER A 18 -0.82 -7.20 -10.28
CA SER A 18 -1.26 -6.09 -9.41
C SER A 18 -2.12 -5.06 -10.14
N PRO A 19 -1.74 -4.54 -11.34
CA PRO A 19 -2.60 -3.64 -12.12
C PRO A 19 -3.93 -4.27 -12.52
N LYS A 20 -3.92 -5.56 -12.91
CA LYS A 20 -5.14 -6.30 -13.25
C LYS A 20 -6.09 -6.38 -12.05
N LEU A 21 -5.59 -6.82 -10.88
CA LEU A 21 -6.39 -6.92 -9.66
C LEU A 21 -6.93 -5.57 -9.20
N ALA A 22 -6.12 -4.51 -9.29
CA ALA A 22 -6.54 -3.16 -8.94
C ALA A 22 -7.67 -2.67 -9.85
N LYS A 23 -7.53 -2.86 -11.16
CA LYS A 23 -8.57 -2.51 -12.14
C LYS A 23 -9.87 -3.27 -11.86
N GLU A 24 -9.80 -4.58 -11.72
CA GLU A 24 -10.96 -5.43 -11.41
C GLU A 24 -11.64 -5.03 -10.09
N GLY A 25 -10.86 -4.67 -9.07
CA GLY A 25 -11.37 -4.17 -7.79
C GLY A 25 -12.16 -2.87 -7.94
N ILE A 26 -11.64 -1.91 -8.69
CA ILE A 26 -12.30 -0.62 -8.95
C ILE A 26 -13.58 -0.82 -9.79
N GLU A 27 -13.51 -1.62 -10.85
CA GLU A 27 -14.64 -1.88 -11.75
C GLU A 27 -15.76 -2.66 -11.04
N SER A 28 -15.41 -3.73 -10.31
CA SER A 28 -16.39 -4.54 -9.58
C SER A 28 -17.10 -3.79 -8.45
N ALA A 29 -16.41 -2.81 -7.86
CA ALA A 29 -16.97 -1.91 -6.85
C ALA A 29 -17.78 -0.75 -7.46
N GLY A 30 -17.85 -0.62 -8.78
CA GLY A 30 -18.56 0.47 -9.48
C GLY A 30 -17.92 1.85 -9.32
N ARG A 31 -16.63 1.93 -8.98
CA ARG A 31 -15.94 3.18 -8.62
C ARG A 31 -15.31 3.92 -9.79
N ALA A 32 -15.26 3.35 -10.97
CA ALA A 32 -14.64 3.99 -12.15
C ALA A 32 -15.18 5.41 -12.40
N GLY A 33 -16.50 5.61 -12.26
CA GLY A 33 -17.13 6.93 -12.44
C GLY A 33 -16.70 7.97 -11.39
N GLU A 34 -16.45 7.56 -10.17
CA GLU A 34 -15.98 8.45 -9.08
C GLU A 34 -14.55 8.95 -9.30
N LEU A 35 -13.74 8.15 -9.98
CA LEU A 35 -12.33 8.43 -10.25
C LEU A 35 -12.09 9.13 -11.58
N ALA A 36 -13.15 9.50 -12.31
CA ALA A 36 -13.03 10.25 -13.56
C ALA A 36 -12.31 11.58 -13.33
N GLY A 37 -11.34 11.90 -14.18
CA GLY A 37 -10.49 13.10 -14.08
C GLY A 37 -9.40 13.02 -13.00
N THR A 38 -9.21 11.87 -12.34
CA THR A 38 -8.09 11.68 -11.41
C THR A 38 -6.85 11.12 -12.12
N GLU A 39 -5.67 11.48 -11.58
CA GLU A 39 -4.40 10.85 -11.93
C GLU A 39 -3.68 10.48 -10.64
N PHE A 40 -3.63 9.19 -10.32
CA PHE A 40 -2.91 8.65 -9.18
C PHE A 40 -1.56 8.11 -9.64
N THR A 41 -0.49 8.49 -8.94
CA THR A 41 0.87 8.04 -9.24
C THR A 41 1.47 7.33 -8.04
N LEU A 42 2.03 6.14 -8.29
CA LEU A 42 2.66 5.31 -7.28
C LEU A 42 4.03 4.86 -7.77
N LEU A 43 5.01 4.95 -6.89
CA LEU A 43 6.32 4.36 -7.05
C LEU A 43 6.45 3.18 -6.08
N VAL A 44 6.89 2.02 -6.56
CA VAL A 44 7.27 0.87 -5.73
C VAL A 44 8.76 0.63 -5.97
N ASP A 45 9.55 0.85 -4.95
CA ASP A 45 11.00 0.67 -4.98
C ASP A 45 11.37 -0.59 -4.18
N ILE A 46 11.86 -1.60 -4.88
CA ILE A 46 12.38 -2.82 -4.27
C ILE A 46 13.88 -2.60 -4.07
N ASP A 47 14.24 -2.28 -2.84
CA ASP A 47 15.61 -1.90 -2.46
C ASP A 47 16.63 -2.96 -2.88
N GLY A 48 17.61 -2.53 -3.69
CA GLY A 48 18.65 -3.40 -4.22
C GLY A 48 18.25 -4.27 -5.40
N ASP A 49 17.06 -4.11 -6.01
CA ASP A 49 16.60 -4.90 -7.15
C ASP A 49 16.02 -4.04 -8.28
N SER A 50 14.84 -3.51 -8.11
CA SER A 50 14.07 -2.89 -9.20
C SER A 50 13.08 -1.85 -8.71
N THR A 51 12.71 -0.94 -9.61
CA THR A 51 11.75 0.12 -9.35
C THR A 51 10.60 0.04 -10.34
N TYR A 52 9.38 0.17 -9.84
CA TYR A 52 8.15 0.13 -10.64
C TYR A 52 7.33 1.38 -10.39
N SER A 53 6.84 2.00 -11.47
CA SER A 53 5.93 3.13 -11.35
C SER A 53 4.61 2.88 -12.05
N TYR A 54 3.57 3.40 -11.45
CA TYR A 54 2.20 3.30 -11.90
C TYR A 54 1.63 4.70 -12.10
N VAL A 55 1.08 4.95 -13.28
CA VAL A 55 0.23 6.11 -13.54
C VAL A 55 -1.17 5.59 -13.81
N VAL A 56 -2.09 5.88 -12.90
CA VAL A 56 -3.48 5.40 -12.98
C VAL A 56 -4.38 6.59 -13.27
N LYS A 57 -4.92 6.65 -14.49
CA LYS A 57 -5.85 7.69 -14.93
C LYS A 57 -7.28 7.17 -14.89
N ASP A 58 -8.18 8.02 -14.41
CA ASP A 58 -9.62 7.71 -14.33
C ASP A 58 -9.91 6.39 -13.57
N GLY A 59 -9.01 5.99 -12.69
CA GLY A 59 -9.11 4.77 -11.88
C GLY A 59 -8.93 3.44 -12.61
N THR A 60 -8.95 3.40 -13.94
CA THR A 60 -8.97 2.17 -14.74
C THR A 60 -7.89 2.07 -15.82
N ASN A 61 -7.25 3.18 -16.14
CA ASN A 61 -6.20 3.23 -17.15
C ASN A 61 -4.83 3.18 -16.47
N PHE A 62 -4.23 2.01 -16.42
CA PHE A 62 -2.93 1.74 -15.80
C PHE A 62 -1.82 1.81 -16.84
N ASP A 63 -0.85 2.72 -16.65
CA ASP A 63 0.45 2.73 -17.32
C ASP A 63 1.51 2.31 -16.30
N VAL A 64 2.15 1.17 -16.52
CA VAL A 64 3.15 0.60 -15.61
C VAL A 64 4.51 0.59 -16.30
N LYS A 65 5.54 1.08 -15.60
CA LYS A 65 6.91 1.17 -16.09
C LYS A 65 7.88 0.59 -15.07
N THR A 66 8.98 0.04 -15.56
CA THR A 66 10.08 -0.47 -14.74
C THR A 66 11.18 0.58 -14.53
N GLU A 67 10.77 1.83 -14.35
CA GLU A 67 11.63 2.98 -14.10
C GLU A 67 10.95 3.94 -13.13
N ALA A 68 11.73 4.76 -12.44
CA ALA A 68 11.18 5.76 -11.52
C ALA A 68 10.52 6.92 -12.27
N ILE A 69 9.36 7.37 -11.75
CA ILE A 69 8.72 8.62 -12.16
C ILE A 69 9.11 9.74 -11.19
N ALA A 70 9.10 10.96 -11.70
CA ALA A 70 9.29 12.16 -10.86
C ALA A 70 8.02 12.43 -10.03
N ASP A 71 8.22 12.88 -8.79
CA ASP A 71 7.17 13.40 -7.90
C ASP A 71 5.92 12.50 -7.77
N PRO A 72 6.05 11.20 -7.42
CA PRO A 72 4.88 10.35 -7.22
C PRO A 72 4.04 10.83 -6.02
N LEU A 73 2.72 10.68 -6.09
CA LEU A 73 1.83 10.92 -4.95
C LEU A 73 2.18 10.02 -3.77
N VAL A 74 2.53 8.77 -4.07
CA VAL A 74 2.93 7.76 -3.08
C VAL A 74 4.18 7.05 -3.56
N ALA A 75 5.19 6.95 -2.69
CA ALA A 75 6.36 6.10 -2.91
C ALA A 75 6.44 5.06 -1.80
N ILE A 76 6.41 3.79 -2.18
CA ILE A 76 6.56 2.64 -1.27
C ILE A 76 7.95 2.05 -1.49
N SER A 77 8.66 1.77 -0.40
CA SER A 77 9.93 1.05 -0.46
C SER A 77 10.00 -0.08 0.57
N LEU A 78 10.56 -1.20 0.16
CA LEU A 78 10.81 -2.38 0.99
C LEU A 78 11.99 -3.17 0.40
N SER A 79 12.59 -4.04 1.22
CA SER A 79 13.69 -4.89 0.76
C SER A 79 13.19 -5.98 -0.21
N LYS A 80 14.10 -6.46 -1.07
CA LYS A 80 13.83 -7.61 -1.95
C LYS A 80 13.48 -8.86 -1.14
N ASP A 81 14.22 -9.13 -0.07
CA ASP A 81 14.00 -10.29 0.80
C ASP A 81 12.60 -10.25 1.44
N ASP A 82 12.16 -9.07 1.92
CA ASP A 82 10.81 -8.90 2.45
C ASP A 82 9.76 -9.15 1.36
N MET A 83 9.97 -8.61 0.16
CA MET A 83 9.03 -8.79 -0.95
C MET A 83 8.91 -10.26 -1.37
N GLU A 84 10.02 -10.96 -1.55
CA GLU A 84 10.05 -12.39 -1.89
C GLU A 84 9.37 -13.23 -0.80
N LYS A 85 9.61 -12.92 0.48
CA LYS A 85 8.98 -13.60 1.59
C LYS A 85 7.48 -13.30 1.68
N MET A 86 7.06 -12.06 1.43
CA MET A 86 5.63 -11.69 1.37
C MET A 86 4.90 -12.47 0.26
N ILE A 87 5.51 -12.63 -0.92
CA ILE A 87 4.98 -13.45 -2.01
C ILE A 87 4.85 -14.90 -1.56
N ALA A 88 5.94 -15.50 -1.08
CA ALA A 88 6.00 -16.91 -0.68
C ALA A 88 4.99 -17.26 0.43
N THR A 89 4.68 -16.31 1.31
CA THR A 89 3.74 -16.50 2.42
C THR A 89 2.32 -15.98 2.14
N GLY A 90 2.09 -15.35 0.99
CA GLY A 90 0.79 -14.77 0.60
C GLY A 90 0.40 -13.52 1.41
N ASN A 91 1.36 -12.87 2.07
CA ASN A 91 1.13 -11.70 2.93
C ASN A 91 1.23 -10.36 2.16
N LEU A 92 0.47 -10.22 1.09
CA LEU A 92 0.53 -9.06 0.18
C LEU A 92 -0.61 -8.05 0.40
N ASP A 93 -1.58 -8.36 1.27
CA ASP A 93 -2.79 -7.55 1.45
C ASP A 93 -2.49 -6.08 1.78
N MET A 94 -1.51 -5.81 2.65
CA MET A 94 -1.15 -4.44 3.02
C MET A 94 -0.46 -3.68 1.88
N LEU A 95 0.39 -4.35 1.11
CA LEU A 95 1.10 -3.74 -0.01
C LEU A 95 0.17 -3.39 -1.17
N LEU A 96 -0.76 -4.29 -1.48
CA LEU A 96 -1.68 -4.15 -2.62
C LEU A 96 -2.99 -3.43 -2.25
N GLY A 97 -3.31 -3.31 -0.97
CA GLY A 97 -4.60 -2.81 -0.50
C GLY A 97 -4.93 -1.38 -0.94
N ILE A 98 -3.94 -0.48 -0.97
CA ILE A 98 -4.15 0.91 -1.41
C ILE A 98 -4.56 0.96 -2.89
N GLN A 99 -3.94 0.15 -3.73
CA GLN A 99 -4.20 0.12 -5.17
C GLN A 99 -5.54 -0.53 -5.49
N GLN A 100 -5.86 -1.63 -4.82
CA GLN A 100 -7.09 -2.41 -5.08
C GLN A 100 -8.36 -1.73 -4.54
N ASP A 101 -8.22 -0.87 -3.54
CA ASP A 101 -9.33 -0.17 -2.89
C ASP A 101 -9.23 1.35 -3.02
N LEU A 102 -8.76 1.84 -4.17
CA LEU A 102 -8.69 3.26 -4.44
C LEU A 102 -10.11 3.83 -4.55
N THR A 103 -10.40 4.86 -3.73
CA THR A 103 -11.63 5.65 -3.76
C THR A 103 -11.30 7.10 -3.99
N ILE A 104 -12.28 7.91 -4.38
CA ILE A 104 -12.09 9.37 -4.49
C ILE A 104 -11.69 9.99 -3.15
N ALA A 105 -12.21 9.46 -2.03
CA ALA A 105 -11.84 9.92 -0.68
C ALA A 105 -10.37 9.64 -0.36
N LYS A 106 -9.87 8.43 -0.66
CA LYS A 106 -8.46 8.06 -0.50
C LYS A 106 -7.55 8.88 -1.40
N TYR A 107 -7.93 9.06 -2.66
CA TYR A 107 -7.21 9.91 -3.60
C TYR A 107 -7.06 11.34 -3.09
N ASN A 108 -8.15 11.95 -2.62
CA ASN A 108 -8.12 13.30 -2.07
C ASN A 108 -7.30 13.40 -0.77
N ALA A 109 -7.36 12.39 0.09
CA ALA A 109 -6.53 12.31 1.29
C ALA A 109 -5.04 12.26 0.92
N LEU A 110 -4.65 11.40 -0.04
CA LEU A 110 -3.28 11.26 -0.51
C LEU A 110 -2.74 12.55 -1.15
N LYS A 111 -3.55 13.26 -1.94
CA LYS A 111 -3.15 14.55 -2.53
C LYS A 111 -2.75 15.60 -1.50
N GLY A 112 -3.42 15.62 -0.37
CA GLY A 112 -3.14 16.57 0.72
C GLY A 112 -2.11 16.10 1.74
N MET A 113 -1.80 14.81 1.73
CA MET A 113 -0.94 14.19 2.74
C MET A 113 0.53 14.45 2.46
N LYS A 114 1.27 14.82 3.51
CA LYS A 114 2.73 15.00 3.47
C LYS A 114 3.33 14.33 4.69
N GLY A 115 4.31 13.48 4.48
CA GLY A 115 4.96 12.75 5.56
C GLY A 115 5.33 11.32 5.15
N CYS A 116 5.93 10.62 6.09
CA CYS A 116 6.37 9.24 5.92
C CYS A 116 5.73 8.36 6.98
N PHE A 117 5.03 7.31 6.60
CA PHE A 117 4.63 6.28 7.54
C PHE A 117 5.33 4.95 7.20
N LYS A 118 5.63 4.20 8.26
CA LYS A 118 6.24 2.89 8.18
C LYS A 118 5.30 1.85 8.77
N ALA A 119 5.30 0.65 8.20
CA ALA A 119 4.66 -0.52 8.78
C ALA A 119 5.74 -1.54 9.15
N GLU A 120 5.79 -1.92 10.42
CA GLU A 120 6.57 -3.04 10.94
C GLU A 120 5.61 -4.18 11.24
N LEU A 121 5.60 -5.20 10.36
CA LEU A 121 4.65 -6.31 10.41
C LEU A 121 5.36 -7.57 10.92
N LYS A 122 5.06 -7.96 12.15
CA LYS A 122 5.67 -9.12 12.80
C LYS A 122 5.01 -10.41 12.32
N ASN A 123 5.82 -11.33 11.80
CA ASN A 123 5.42 -12.67 11.38
C ASN A 123 5.45 -13.66 12.55
N ASP A 124 4.78 -14.79 12.39
CA ASP A 124 4.73 -15.86 13.39
C ASP A 124 6.10 -16.48 13.67
N ASP A 125 7.00 -16.48 12.70
CA ASP A 125 8.39 -16.94 12.84
C ASP A 125 9.31 -15.93 13.55
N GLY A 126 8.77 -14.77 13.95
CA GLY A 126 9.47 -13.69 14.62
C GLY A 126 10.20 -12.72 13.70
N SER A 127 10.24 -12.95 12.38
CA SER A 127 10.74 -11.98 11.41
C SER A 127 9.77 -10.79 11.28
N VAL A 128 10.28 -9.66 10.76
CA VAL A 128 9.50 -8.44 10.61
C VAL A 128 9.61 -7.95 9.17
N PHE A 129 8.48 -7.70 8.51
CA PHE A 129 8.45 -6.96 7.25
C PHE A 129 8.48 -5.47 7.52
N ASN A 130 9.31 -4.75 6.78
CA ASN A 130 9.45 -3.31 6.88
C ASN A 130 9.00 -2.65 5.58
N ILE A 131 7.88 -1.94 5.64
CA ILE A 131 7.35 -1.18 4.49
C ILE A 131 7.41 0.30 4.83
N LYS A 132 8.07 1.09 3.99
CA LYS A 132 8.13 2.54 4.12
C LYS A 132 7.29 3.18 3.03
N THR A 133 6.46 4.15 3.41
CA THR A 133 5.60 4.89 2.48
C THR A 133 5.81 6.39 2.66
N ILE A 134 6.18 7.07 1.59
CA ILE A 134 6.35 8.54 1.55
C ILE A 134 5.22 9.12 0.70
N CYS A 135 4.57 10.15 1.22
CA CYS A 135 3.51 10.87 0.52
C CYS A 135 4.02 12.21 -0.03
N ASN A 136 3.77 12.46 -1.33
CA ASN A 136 4.14 13.70 -2.04
C ASN A 136 5.62 14.10 -1.89
N GLY A 137 6.53 13.11 -1.85
CA GLY A 137 7.97 13.35 -1.77
C GLY A 137 8.46 13.97 -0.45
N ILE A 138 7.60 14.07 0.56
CA ILE A 138 7.92 14.67 1.86
C ILE A 138 8.04 13.56 2.90
N ASP A 139 9.17 13.46 3.57
CA ASP A 139 9.47 12.39 4.52
C ASP A 139 9.22 12.75 6.00
N THR A 140 8.73 13.97 6.25
CA THR A 140 8.37 14.45 7.59
C THR A 140 7.00 15.12 7.58
N PRO A 141 6.16 14.97 8.63
CA PRO A 141 6.38 14.17 9.85
C PRO A 141 6.44 12.66 9.61
N THR A 142 6.88 11.89 10.60
CA THR A 142 6.99 10.43 10.51
C THR A 142 6.21 9.72 11.60
N CYS A 143 5.59 8.58 11.25
CA CYS A 143 5.05 7.63 12.21
C CYS A 143 5.35 6.19 11.79
N THR A 144 5.30 5.27 12.76
CA THR A 144 5.49 3.83 12.54
C THR A 144 4.33 3.07 13.17
N PHE A 145 3.68 2.24 12.38
CA PHE A 145 2.65 1.30 12.82
C PHE A 145 3.29 -0.07 13.04
N LYS A 146 3.14 -0.63 14.25
CA LYS A 146 3.67 -1.95 14.61
C LYS A 146 2.50 -2.88 14.94
N MET A 147 2.38 -3.97 14.20
CA MET A 147 1.32 -4.96 14.39
C MET A 147 1.77 -6.33 13.87
N THR A 148 0.94 -7.35 14.04
CA THR A 148 1.21 -8.64 13.39
C THR A 148 0.82 -8.61 11.90
N THR A 149 1.45 -9.45 11.09
CA THR A 149 1.09 -9.62 9.67
C THR A 149 -0.38 -10.07 9.54
N ALA A 150 -0.84 -10.96 10.43
CA ALA A 150 -2.23 -11.42 10.45
C ALA A 150 -3.23 -10.27 10.72
N ASP A 151 -2.90 -9.37 11.66
CA ASP A 151 -3.77 -8.22 11.95
C ASP A 151 -3.73 -7.18 10.84
N SER A 152 -2.58 -6.97 10.19
CA SER A 152 -2.47 -6.08 9.03
C SER A 152 -3.35 -6.55 7.86
N ALA A 153 -3.42 -7.86 7.63
CA ALA A 153 -4.32 -8.44 6.62
C ALA A 153 -5.80 -8.18 6.94
N LYS A 154 -6.21 -8.25 8.21
CA LYS A 154 -7.58 -7.93 8.64
C LYS A 154 -7.90 -6.43 8.46
N VAL A 155 -6.92 -5.54 8.70
CA VAL A 155 -7.08 -4.11 8.40
C VAL A 155 -7.29 -3.89 6.90
N ALA A 156 -6.45 -4.49 6.06
CA ALA A 156 -6.57 -4.37 4.61
C ALA A 156 -7.93 -4.89 4.09
N LYS A 157 -8.47 -5.95 4.71
CA LYS A 157 -9.80 -6.51 4.42
C LYS A 157 -10.95 -5.76 5.10
N LYS A 158 -10.69 -4.70 5.85
CA LYS A 158 -11.67 -3.92 6.64
C LYS A 158 -12.42 -4.74 7.71
N GLU A 159 -11.84 -5.84 8.14
CA GLU A 159 -12.36 -6.68 9.23
C GLU A 159 -12.01 -6.10 10.61
N LEU A 160 -10.90 -5.35 10.69
CA LEU A 160 -10.46 -4.62 11.89
C LEU A 160 -10.27 -3.15 11.59
N HIS A 161 -10.79 -2.30 12.48
CA HIS A 161 -10.61 -0.86 12.37
C HIS A 161 -9.32 -0.42 13.08
N PRO A 162 -8.41 0.35 12.43
CA PRO A 162 -7.12 0.75 13.01
C PRO A 162 -7.23 1.41 14.39
N VAL A 163 -8.22 2.27 14.60
CA VAL A 163 -8.43 2.94 15.90
C VAL A 163 -8.74 1.93 17.01
N ASN A 164 -9.59 0.92 16.72
CA ASN A 164 -9.91 -0.13 17.70
C ASN A 164 -8.68 -0.97 18.04
N MET A 165 -7.84 -1.27 17.06
CA MET A 165 -6.59 -2.01 17.26
C MET A 165 -5.61 -1.23 18.13
N PHE A 166 -5.49 0.09 17.91
CA PHE A 166 -4.66 0.95 18.76
C PHE A 166 -5.20 0.98 20.20
N MET A 167 -6.49 1.17 20.37
CA MET A 167 -7.14 1.21 21.70
C MET A 167 -7.03 -0.12 22.46
N SER A 168 -7.04 -1.25 21.75
CA SER A 168 -6.89 -2.59 22.35
C SER A 168 -5.44 -3.03 22.52
N GLY A 169 -4.45 -2.25 22.06
CA GLY A 169 -3.04 -2.59 22.12
C GLY A 169 -2.57 -3.62 21.07
N GLN A 170 -3.43 -3.98 20.10
CA GLN A 170 -3.06 -4.86 18.98
C GLN A 170 -2.17 -4.15 17.96
N MET A 171 -2.24 -2.81 17.90
CA MET A 171 -1.37 -1.98 17.11
C MET A 171 -0.69 -0.96 18.00
N GLN A 172 0.61 -0.78 17.81
CA GLN A 172 1.38 0.30 18.44
C GLN A 172 1.70 1.37 17.40
N ILE A 173 1.71 2.63 17.84
CA ILE A 173 2.08 3.76 17.00
C ILE A 173 3.24 4.47 17.65
N GLU A 174 4.32 4.69 16.90
CA GLU A 174 5.50 5.45 17.32
C GLU A 174 5.65 6.69 16.40
N GLY A 175 6.19 7.78 16.93
CA GLY A 175 6.41 9.02 16.19
C GLY A 175 5.25 10.00 16.28
N ASP A 176 4.95 10.70 15.19
CA ASP A 176 3.93 11.76 15.16
C ASP A 176 2.51 11.17 15.14
N MET A 177 1.83 11.28 16.30
CA MET A 177 0.48 10.76 16.47
C MET A 177 -0.55 11.53 15.62
N ALA A 178 -0.37 12.83 15.42
CA ALA A 178 -1.31 13.62 14.61
C ALA A 178 -1.23 13.19 13.15
N PHE A 179 -0.02 12.95 12.67
CA PHE A 179 0.18 12.40 11.32
C PHE A 179 -0.37 10.98 11.20
N ALA A 180 -0.12 10.11 12.19
CA ALA A 180 -0.68 8.76 12.22
C ALA A 180 -2.21 8.78 12.11
N MET A 181 -2.89 9.66 12.84
CA MET A 181 -4.35 9.82 12.74
C MET A 181 -4.79 10.36 11.38
N ALA A 182 -3.99 11.23 10.75
CA ALA A 182 -4.28 11.74 9.41
C ALA A 182 -4.21 10.67 8.31
N THR A 183 -3.49 9.55 8.53
CA THR A 183 -3.44 8.42 7.59
C THR A 183 -4.67 7.50 7.67
N GLN A 184 -5.53 7.64 8.68
CA GLN A 184 -6.69 6.79 8.90
C GLN A 184 -7.58 6.60 7.65
N PRO A 185 -7.87 7.64 6.84
CA PRO A 185 -8.69 7.47 5.64
C PRO A 185 -8.14 6.47 4.61
N LEU A 186 -6.85 6.15 4.68
CA LEU A 186 -6.23 5.17 3.77
C LEU A 186 -6.61 3.72 4.10
N PHE A 187 -7.03 3.47 5.33
CA PHE A 187 -7.28 2.13 5.89
C PHE A 187 -8.75 1.88 6.23
N THR A 188 -9.65 2.80 5.86
CA THR A 188 -11.11 2.71 6.14
C THR A 188 -11.98 2.68 4.90
#